data_1f1acdf8993d577fc7d7981067067887
#
_entry.id   1f1acdf8993d577fc7d7981067067887
#
_cell.length_a   1.000
_cell.length_b   1.000
_cell.length_c   1.000
_cell.angle_alpha   90.00
_cell.angle_beta   90.00
_cell.angle_gamma   90.00
#
_symmetry.space_group_name_H-M   'P 1'
#
loop_
_entity.id
_entity.type
_entity.pdbx_description
1 polymer ?
#
loop_
_entity_poly.entity_id
_entity_poly.type
_entity_poly.pdbx_seq_one_letter_code
_entity_poly.pdbx_strand_id
1 'polypeptide(L)'
;LGHLLSYVRAGRMPGLTNARLRELGAGIEFFAGIPELFSALRASIALPHYEEHDIRLEHYVVSTGLVEMIRGSRIADYLDGIYGSEFIEEPAQPGYDRAHAPKHGLVSQIAGFLDNTTKTRALFEINKGVNKEPGITVNDSIPEDERRVPFTNMIYIADGPSDIPSFS
;
A
#
# COMPACT_ATOMS: atom_id res chain seq x y z
N LEU A 1 -0.67 -0.07 -16.30
CA LEU A 1 -1.22 -1.39 -15.98
C LEU A 1 -1.78 -2.08 -17.23
N GLY A 2 -2.66 -1.45 -18.01
CA GLY A 2 -3.26 -2.04 -19.21
C GLY A 2 -2.25 -2.53 -20.24
N HIS A 3 -1.18 -1.76 -20.52
CA HIS A 3 -0.10 -2.18 -21.41
C HIS A 3 0.59 -3.46 -20.93
N LEU A 4 0.85 -3.57 -19.63
CA LEU A 4 1.48 -4.77 -19.07
C LEU A 4 0.60 -6.01 -19.28
N LEU A 5 -0.71 -5.89 -19.04
CA LEU A 5 -1.66 -6.97 -19.32
C LEU A 5 -1.71 -7.32 -20.82
N SER A 6 -1.59 -6.33 -21.71
CA SER A 6 -1.52 -6.59 -23.16
C SER A 6 -0.28 -7.40 -23.52
N TYR A 7 0.87 -7.12 -22.93
CA TYR A 7 2.09 -7.91 -23.14
C TYR A 7 1.98 -9.33 -22.60
N VAL A 8 1.35 -9.51 -21.43
CA VAL A 8 1.08 -10.85 -20.88
C VAL A 8 0.20 -11.64 -21.84
N ARG A 9 -0.92 -11.07 -22.29
CA ARG A 9 -1.85 -11.70 -23.24
C ARG A 9 -1.20 -12.03 -24.59
N ALA A 10 -0.28 -11.18 -25.05
CA ALA A 10 0.47 -11.39 -26.27
C ALA A 10 1.65 -12.38 -26.12
N GLY A 11 1.82 -13.00 -24.95
CA GLY A 11 2.92 -13.93 -24.68
C GLY A 11 4.31 -13.27 -24.63
N ARG A 12 4.38 -11.93 -24.53
CA ARG A 12 5.64 -11.19 -24.44
C ARG A 12 6.23 -11.18 -23.03
N MET A 13 5.39 -11.49 -22.03
CA MET A 13 5.79 -11.64 -20.63
C MET A 13 5.27 -12.99 -20.11
N PRO A 14 5.84 -14.10 -20.58
CA PRO A 14 5.42 -15.43 -20.15
C PRO A 14 5.74 -15.62 -18.67
N GLY A 15 4.81 -16.21 -17.93
CA GLY A 15 5.01 -16.53 -16.51
C GLY A 15 4.89 -15.34 -15.57
N LEU A 16 4.35 -14.19 -16.00
CA LEU A 16 4.13 -13.06 -15.10
C LEU A 16 2.95 -13.36 -14.18
N THR A 17 3.26 -13.58 -12.89
CA THR A 17 2.34 -13.82 -11.78
C THR A 17 2.56 -12.78 -10.69
N ASN A 18 1.64 -12.70 -9.72
CA ASN A 18 1.84 -11.87 -8.53
C ASN A 18 3.07 -12.35 -7.72
N ALA A 19 3.30 -13.66 -7.65
CA ALA A 19 4.52 -14.22 -7.04
C ALA A 19 5.78 -13.73 -7.76
N ARG A 20 5.77 -13.72 -9.10
CA ARG A 20 6.91 -13.21 -9.87
C ARG A 20 7.11 -11.71 -9.68
N LEU A 21 6.04 -10.93 -9.58
CA LEU A 21 6.14 -9.51 -9.24
C LEU A 21 6.78 -9.30 -7.86
N ARG A 22 6.42 -10.13 -6.88
CA ARG A 22 7.01 -10.10 -5.55
C ARG A 22 8.51 -10.44 -5.57
N GLU A 23 8.91 -11.46 -6.31
CA GLU A 23 10.34 -11.77 -6.51
C GLU A 23 11.11 -10.60 -7.13
N LEU A 24 10.54 -9.94 -8.14
CA LEU A 24 11.13 -8.77 -8.76
C LEU A 24 11.25 -7.59 -7.79
N GLY A 25 10.36 -7.50 -6.81
CA GLY A 25 10.40 -6.51 -5.73
C GLY A 25 11.70 -6.55 -4.92
N ALA A 26 12.31 -7.72 -4.77
CA ALA A 26 13.60 -7.86 -4.08
C ALA A 26 14.75 -7.08 -4.76
N GLY A 27 14.61 -6.80 -6.07
CA GLY A 27 15.56 -6.01 -6.83
C GLY A 27 15.33 -4.49 -6.78
N ILE A 28 14.35 -3.99 -6.01
CA ILE A 28 14.15 -2.55 -5.86
C ILE A 28 15.32 -1.95 -5.09
N GLU A 29 15.98 -0.98 -5.71
CA GLU A 29 17.03 -0.18 -5.10
C GLU A 29 16.42 0.99 -4.34
N PHE A 30 16.90 1.22 -3.14
CA PHE A 30 16.47 2.31 -2.28
C PHE A 30 17.60 3.32 -2.09
N PHE A 31 17.24 4.56 -1.84
CA PHE A 31 18.21 5.57 -1.42
C PHE A 31 18.91 5.15 -0.13
N ALA A 32 20.14 5.64 0.04
CA ALA A 32 20.93 5.38 1.24
C ALA A 32 20.14 5.82 2.50
N GLY A 33 20.16 4.96 3.52
CA GLY A 33 19.41 5.19 4.75
C GLY A 33 17.98 4.58 4.76
N ILE A 34 17.54 4.00 3.66
CA ILE A 34 16.33 3.18 3.59
C ILE A 34 16.76 1.71 3.46
N PRO A 35 16.35 0.77 4.29
CA PRO A 35 15.25 0.77 5.30
C PRO A 35 15.62 1.22 6.72
N GLU A 36 16.87 1.59 7.00
CA GLU A 36 17.34 1.92 8.35
C GLU A 36 16.52 3.04 9.00
N LEU A 37 15.98 3.97 8.21
CA LEU A 37 15.08 5.03 8.66
C LEU A 37 13.90 4.49 9.47
N PHE A 38 13.26 3.40 8.99
CA PHE A 38 12.09 2.82 9.67
C PHE A 38 12.45 2.30 11.07
N SER A 39 13.60 1.63 11.18
CA SER A 39 14.10 1.15 12.48
C SER A 39 14.45 2.31 13.42
N ALA A 40 15.09 3.35 12.90
CA ALA A 40 15.45 4.53 13.69
C ALA A 40 14.20 5.27 14.19
N LEU A 41 13.17 5.43 13.35
CA LEU A 41 11.91 6.05 13.74
C LEU A 41 11.19 5.23 14.82
N ARG A 42 11.12 3.91 14.68
CA ARG A 42 10.54 3.04 15.71
C ARG A 42 11.31 3.14 17.04
N ALA A 43 12.64 3.16 16.97
CA ALA A 43 13.46 3.33 18.16
C ALA A 43 13.26 4.69 18.83
N SER A 44 12.99 5.74 18.07
CA SER A 44 12.79 7.10 18.63
C SER A 44 11.54 7.23 19.48
N ILE A 45 10.49 6.43 19.20
CA ILE A 45 9.24 6.41 20.00
C ILE A 45 9.26 5.36 21.12
N ALA A 46 10.23 4.47 21.16
CA ALA A 46 10.40 3.48 22.24
C ALA A 46 11.10 4.09 23.48
N LEU A 47 10.96 5.39 23.70
CA LEU A 47 11.47 6.09 24.87
C LEU A 47 10.37 6.15 25.94
N PRO A 48 10.70 6.06 27.26
CA PRO A 48 9.71 5.98 28.34
C PRO A 48 8.63 7.06 28.27
N HIS A 49 8.96 8.28 27.93
CA HIS A 49 8.00 9.38 27.86
C HIS A 49 7.00 9.26 26.68
N TYR A 50 7.26 8.45 25.67
CA TYR A 50 6.30 8.14 24.61
C TYR A 50 5.47 6.91 24.96
N GLU A 51 6.07 5.93 25.66
CA GLU A 51 5.35 4.72 26.13
C GLU A 51 4.26 5.08 27.13
N GLU A 52 4.48 6.05 28.02
CA GLU A 52 3.48 6.56 28.97
C GLU A 52 2.19 7.07 28.29
N HIS A 53 2.28 7.47 27.02
CA HIS A 53 1.18 8.02 26.24
C HIS A 53 0.62 7.04 25.19
N ASP A 54 1.03 5.76 25.22
CA ASP A 54 0.65 4.72 24.22
C ASP A 54 0.83 5.20 22.77
N ILE A 55 1.89 5.98 22.50
CA ILE A 55 2.19 6.46 21.16
C ILE A 55 2.68 5.31 20.31
N ARG A 56 2.02 5.09 19.17
CA ARG A 56 2.36 4.06 18.19
C ARG A 56 2.71 4.68 16.85
N LEU A 57 3.77 4.21 16.24
CA LEU A 57 4.19 4.62 14.91
C LEU A 57 3.80 3.54 13.91
N GLU A 58 3.09 3.95 12.88
CA GLU A 58 2.73 3.10 11.75
C GLU A 58 3.34 3.66 10.46
N HIS A 59 3.84 2.76 9.61
CA HIS A 59 4.42 3.12 8.34
C HIS A 59 3.56 2.61 7.18
N TYR A 60 3.25 3.49 6.26
CA TYR A 60 2.45 3.19 5.07
C TYR A 60 3.18 3.59 3.80
N VAL A 61 3.01 2.79 2.76
CA VAL A 61 3.38 3.19 1.40
C VAL A 61 2.12 3.46 0.60
N VAL A 62 2.06 4.64 -0.02
CA VAL A 62 0.98 5.05 -0.93
C VAL A 62 1.62 5.34 -2.30
N SER A 63 1.50 4.41 -3.24
CA SER A 63 2.24 4.43 -4.50
C SER A 63 1.36 4.07 -5.69
N THR A 64 1.61 4.66 -6.85
CA THR A 64 1.03 4.22 -8.13
C THR A 64 1.63 2.90 -8.61
N GLY A 65 2.73 2.44 -7.98
CA GLY A 65 3.38 1.18 -8.27
C GLY A 65 2.58 -0.06 -7.87
N LEU A 66 3.18 -1.22 -8.12
CA LEU A 66 2.53 -2.52 -7.87
C LEU A 66 2.75 -2.96 -6.41
N VAL A 67 1.65 -3.24 -5.71
CA VAL A 67 1.66 -3.70 -4.31
C VAL A 67 2.54 -4.94 -4.14
N GLU A 68 2.47 -5.91 -5.06
CA GLU A 68 3.26 -7.14 -4.95
C GLU A 68 4.77 -6.90 -5.07
N MET A 69 5.20 -5.91 -5.86
CA MET A 69 6.61 -5.52 -5.88
C MET A 69 7.04 -4.88 -4.57
N ILE A 70 6.20 -4.04 -3.97
CA ILE A 70 6.51 -3.43 -2.66
C ILE A 70 6.57 -4.52 -1.59
N ARG A 71 5.64 -5.48 -1.59
CA ARG A 71 5.65 -6.65 -0.69
C ARG A 71 6.89 -7.53 -0.81
N GLY A 72 7.52 -7.55 -1.97
CA GLY A 72 8.77 -8.28 -2.20
C GLY A 72 10.03 -7.51 -1.86
N SER A 73 9.91 -6.24 -1.58
CA SER A 73 11.06 -5.36 -1.31
C SER A 73 11.57 -5.45 0.13
N ARG A 74 12.77 -4.94 0.36
CA ARG A 74 13.43 -4.93 1.68
C ARG A 74 12.71 -4.10 2.75
N ILE A 75 11.76 -3.26 2.36
CA ILE A 75 10.99 -2.45 3.32
C ILE A 75 9.69 -3.10 3.76
N ALA A 76 9.28 -4.20 3.16
CA ALA A 76 7.96 -4.81 3.37
C ALA A 76 7.65 -5.09 4.85
N ASP A 77 8.64 -5.61 5.59
CA ASP A 77 8.47 -5.98 7.01
C ASP A 77 8.37 -4.77 7.96
N TYR A 78 8.66 -3.58 7.46
CA TYR A 78 8.52 -2.34 8.23
C TYR A 78 7.15 -1.68 8.05
N LEU A 79 6.34 -2.15 7.09
CA LEU A 79 5.11 -1.47 6.69
C LEU A 79 3.88 -2.06 7.38
N ASP A 80 3.06 -1.19 7.92
CA ASP A 80 1.76 -1.52 8.51
C ASP A 80 0.64 -1.58 7.45
N GLY A 81 0.90 -1.01 6.27
CA GLY A 81 0.02 -1.10 5.10
C GLY A 81 0.64 -0.58 3.82
N ILE A 82 0.13 -1.10 2.71
CA ILE A 82 0.56 -0.74 1.36
C ILE A 82 -0.67 -0.43 0.52
N TYR A 83 -0.72 0.77 -0.02
CA TYR A 83 -1.70 1.20 -0.99
C TYR A 83 -1.03 1.33 -2.35
N GLY A 84 -1.57 0.64 -3.34
CA GLY A 84 -0.98 0.60 -4.68
C GLY A 84 -1.87 -0.08 -5.69
N SER A 85 -1.30 -0.34 -6.85
CA SER A 85 -1.99 -1.04 -7.92
C SER A 85 -1.83 -2.55 -7.79
N GLU A 86 -2.89 -3.30 -8.10
CA GLU A 86 -2.92 -4.74 -7.92
C GLU A 86 -3.52 -5.45 -9.11
N PHE A 87 -3.05 -6.68 -9.34
CA PHE A 87 -3.58 -7.57 -10.36
C PHE A 87 -4.30 -8.78 -9.76
N ILE A 88 -5.29 -9.27 -10.49
CA ILE A 88 -5.91 -10.58 -10.30
C ILE A 88 -5.26 -11.56 -11.26
N GLU A 89 -4.91 -12.73 -10.74
CA GLU A 89 -4.45 -13.87 -11.54
C GLU A 89 -5.64 -14.70 -11.98
N GLU A 90 -5.60 -15.19 -13.22
CA GLU A 90 -6.58 -16.03 -13.89
C GLU A 90 -8.06 -15.72 -13.60
N PRO A 91 -8.96 -15.89 -14.58
CA PRO A 91 -10.15 -15.07 -14.63
C PRO A 91 -10.89 -15.08 -13.31
N ALA A 92 -11.11 -13.90 -12.76
CA ALA A 92 -11.99 -13.73 -11.61
C ALA A 92 -13.35 -14.35 -11.95
N GLN A 93 -13.71 -15.41 -11.24
CA GLN A 93 -15.02 -16.02 -11.35
C GLN A 93 -16.06 -15.14 -10.66
N PRO A 94 -17.35 -15.23 -11.02
CA PRO A 94 -18.41 -14.62 -10.24
C PRO A 94 -18.28 -15.02 -8.76
N GLY A 95 -18.36 -14.04 -7.86
CA GLY A 95 -18.11 -14.29 -6.42
C GLY A 95 -16.63 -14.30 -6.03
N TYR A 96 -15.76 -13.74 -6.87
CA TYR A 96 -14.34 -13.59 -6.53
C TYR A 96 -14.16 -12.93 -5.17
N ASP A 97 -13.52 -13.67 -4.28
CA ASP A 97 -13.04 -13.15 -2.99
C ASP A 97 -11.52 -13.10 -3.01
N ARG A 98 -10.98 -11.90 -2.83
CA ARG A 98 -9.55 -11.63 -2.84
C ARG A 98 -8.78 -12.43 -1.78
N ALA A 99 -9.40 -12.67 -0.62
CA ALA A 99 -8.77 -13.42 0.47
C ALA A 99 -8.62 -14.91 0.13
N HIS A 100 -9.52 -15.43 -0.72
CA HIS A 100 -9.61 -16.86 -1.08
C HIS A 100 -9.29 -17.13 -2.54
N ALA A 101 -8.84 -16.12 -3.30
CA ALA A 101 -8.52 -16.27 -4.72
C ALA A 101 -7.40 -17.32 -4.93
N PRO A 102 -7.51 -18.17 -5.96
CA PRO A 102 -6.44 -19.06 -6.33
C PRO A 102 -5.20 -18.24 -6.71
N LYS A 103 -4.08 -18.56 -6.07
CA LYS A 103 -2.80 -17.86 -6.26
C LYS A 103 -1.96 -18.46 -7.39
N HIS A 104 -2.62 -18.98 -8.43
CA HIS A 104 -1.98 -19.74 -9.50
C HIS A 104 -2.52 -19.29 -10.85
N GLY A 105 -1.69 -18.57 -11.59
CA GLY A 105 -2.02 -18.14 -12.94
C GLY A 105 -1.31 -16.86 -13.34
N LEU A 106 -1.38 -16.52 -14.60
CA LEU A 106 -0.85 -15.25 -15.08
C LEU A 106 -1.73 -14.09 -14.63
N VAL A 107 -1.12 -12.94 -14.40
CA VAL A 107 -1.89 -11.71 -14.17
C VAL A 107 -2.79 -11.44 -15.39
N SER A 108 -4.07 -11.23 -15.15
CA SER A 108 -5.10 -11.19 -16.20
C SER A 108 -5.99 -9.95 -16.12
N GLN A 109 -6.21 -9.41 -14.95
CA GLN A 109 -7.11 -8.29 -14.70
C GLN A 109 -6.51 -7.32 -13.67
N ILE A 110 -7.00 -6.09 -13.67
CA ILE A 110 -6.67 -5.09 -12.65
C ILE A 110 -7.66 -5.26 -11.49
N ALA A 111 -7.17 -5.55 -10.29
CA ALA A 111 -7.98 -5.62 -9.08
C ALA A 111 -8.25 -4.24 -8.50
N GLY A 112 -7.26 -3.36 -8.61
CA GLY A 112 -7.32 -1.99 -8.17
C GLY A 112 -6.17 -1.20 -8.74
N PHE A 113 -6.34 0.10 -8.84
CA PHE A 113 -5.25 0.99 -9.23
C PHE A 113 -5.26 2.24 -8.35
N LEU A 114 -4.09 2.76 -8.15
CA LEU A 114 -3.88 4.03 -7.51
C LEU A 114 -3.34 5.03 -8.54
N ASP A 115 -3.96 6.19 -8.60
CA ASP A 115 -3.49 7.34 -9.37
C ASP A 115 -3.24 8.55 -8.46
N ASN A 116 -2.89 9.68 -9.05
CA ASN A 116 -2.57 10.88 -8.31
C ASN A 116 -3.73 11.40 -7.44
N THR A 117 -4.96 11.21 -7.89
CA THR A 117 -6.17 11.67 -7.20
C THR A 117 -6.56 10.69 -6.09
N THR A 118 -6.45 9.39 -6.37
CA THR A 118 -6.85 8.35 -5.42
C THR A 118 -5.86 8.13 -4.28
N LYS A 119 -4.64 8.70 -4.35
CA LYS A 119 -3.71 8.74 -3.20
C LYS A 119 -4.34 9.41 -1.98
N THR A 120 -5.08 10.49 -2.16
CA THR A 120 -5.80 11.18 -1.07
C THR A 120 -6.79 10.25 -0.38
N ARG A 121 -7.48 9.39 -1.14
CA ARG A 121 -8.38 8.38 -0.57
C ARG A 121 -7.66 7.46 0.41
N ALA A 122 -6.44 7.02 0.10
CA ALA A 122 -5.66 6.17 1.00
C ALA A 122 -5.38 6.85 2.35
N LEU A 123 -5.11 8.16 2.34
CA LEU A 123 -4.94 8.94 3.57
C LEU A 123 -6.23 8.98 4.40
N PHE A 124 -7.39 9.15 3.76
CA PHE A 124 -8.67 9.11 4.47
C PHE A 124 -9.00 7.71 5.00
N GLU A 125 -8.61 6.65 4.31
CA GLU A 125 -8.79 5.27 4.81
C GLU A 125 -7.94 5.03 6.07
N ILE A 126 -6.70 5.52 6.11
CA ILE A 126 -5.85 5.47 7.30
C ILE A 126 -6.44 6.34 8.41
N ASN A 127 -6.84 7.57 8.09
CA ASN A 127 -7.42 8.52 9.04
C ASN A 127 -8.65 7.96 9.75
N LYS A 128 -9.56 7.35 8.98
CA LYS A 128 -10.80 6.78 9.52
C LYS A 128 -10.62 5.39 10.13
N GLY A 129 -9.52 4.69 9.87
CA GLY A 129 -9.29 3.34 10.36
C GLY A 129 -9.85 2.22 9.49
N VAL A 130 -10.28 2.53 8.25
CA VAL A 130 -10.82 1.54 7.29
C VAL A 130 -9.91 0.33 7.11
N ASN A 131 -8.61 0.55 7.18
CA ASN A 131 -7.58 -0.49 7.02
C ASN A 131 -7.38 -1.38 8.25
N LYS A 132 -8.00 -1.06 9.38
CA LYS A 132 -7.84 -1.79 10.65
C LYS A 132 -9.16 -2.29 11.23
N GLU A 133 -10.27 -1.62 10.95
CA GLU A 133 -11.56 -1.88 11.56
C GLU A 133 -12.57 -2.39 10.53
N PRO A 134 -12.95 -3.69 10.61
CA PRO A 134 -13.99 -4.23 9.74
C PRO A 134 -15.32 -3.49 9.92
N GLY A 135 -15.98 -3.17 8.82
CA GLY A 135 -17.30 -2.51 8.82
C GLY A 135 -17.25 -1.00 8.68
N ILE A 136 -16.09 -0.38 8.77
CA ILE A 136 -15.91 1.04 8.45
C ILE A 136 -15.56 1.19 6.97
N THR A 137 -16.17 2.18 6.33
CA THR A 137 -15.86 2.56 4.93
C THR A 137 -15.35 3.99 4.84
N VAL A 138 -14.65 4.31 3.76
CA VAL A 138 -14.17 5.68 3.53
C VAL A 138 -15.32 6.69 3.42
N ASN A 139 -16.52 6.23 3.07
CA ASN A 139 -17.71 7.08 2.90
C ASN A 139 -18.46 7.34 4.21
N ASP A 140 -18.12 6.63 5.28
CA ASP A 140 -18.79 6.83 6.57
C ASP A 140 -18.46 8.22 7.13
N SER A 141 -19.49 8.88 7.66
CA SER A 141 -19.33 10.17 8.31
C SER A 141 -18.85 9.94 9.75
N ILE A 142 -17.55 10.05 9.96
CA ILE A 142 -16.93 9.90 11.28
C ILE A 142 -16.49 11.30 11.75
N PRO A 143 -16.96 11.75 12.93
CA PRO A 143 -16.50 12.99 13.54
C PRO A 143 -14.98 13.05 13.63
N GLU A 144 -14.40 14.24 13.56
CA GLU A 144 -12.94 14.40 13.47
C GLU A 144 -12.22 13.86 14.72
N ASP A 145 -12.83 14.04 15.89
CA ASP A 145 -12.34 13.59 17.20
C ASP A 145 -12.49 12.08 17.42
N GLU A 146 -13.32 11.41 16.61
CA GLU A 146 -13.50 9.94 16.65
C GLU A 146 -12.65 9.21 15.60
N ARG A 147 -11.94 9.94 14.74
CA ARG A 147 -11.10 9.30 13.71
C ARG A 147 -9.88 8.64 14.33
N ARG A 148 -9.56 7.44 13.83
CA ARG A 148 -8.47 6.62 14.37
C ARG A 148 -7.12 7.34 14.38
N VAL A 149 -6.78 8.05 13.30
CA VAL A 149 -5.52 8.81 13.18
C VAL A 149 -5.83 10.21 12.68
N PRO A 150 -5.83 11.25 13.52
CA PRO A 150 -5.98 12.62 13.07
C PRO A 150 -4.93 13.00 12.03
N PHE A 151 -5.28 13.83 11.04
CA PHE A 151 -4.32 14.29 10.04
C PHE A 151 -3.14 15.03 10.64
N THR A 152 -3.32 15.69 11.77
CA THR A 152 -2.25 16.36 12.53
C THR A 152 -1.18 15.38 13.05
N ASN A 153 -1.51 14.10 13.13
CA ASN A 153 -0.61 13.04 13.55
C ASN A 153 -0.03 12.26 12.36
N MET A 154 -0.21 12.75 11.14
CA MET A 154 0.33 12.15 9.93
C MET A 154 1.49 12.98 9.39
N ILE A 155 2.54 12.29 8.95
CA ILE A 155 3.63 12.88 8.17
C ILE A 155 3.59 12.21 6.80
N TYR A 156 3.38 13.00 5.75
CA TYR A 156 3.39 12.53 4.36
C TYR A 156 4.68 13.00 3.69
N ILE A 157 5.46 12.04 3.17
CA ILE A 157 6.72 12.30 2.50
C ILE A 157 6.58 11.89 1.04
N ALA A 158 6.83 12.81 0.12
CA ALA A 158 6.70 12.58 -1.30
C ALA A 158 7.67 13.46 -2.10
N ASP A 159 7.94 13.05 -3.34
CA ASP A 159 8.94 13.66 -4.21
C ASP A 159 8.38 14.27 -5.49
N GLY A 160 7.08 14.16 -5.73
CA GLY A 160 6.53 14.48 -7.04
C GLY A 160 5.23 15.27 -7.07
N PRO A 161 4.94 15.89 -8.24
CA PRO A 161 3.69 16.63 -8.47
C PRO A 161 2.43 15.77 -8.32
N SER A 162 2.57 14.44 -8.42
CA SER A 162 1.48 13.49 -8.23
C SER A 162 0.93 13.44 -6.82
N ASP A 163 1.67 14.00 -5.87
CA ASP A 163 1.36 13.95 -4.45
C ASP A 163 0.75 15.26 -3.93
N ILE A 164 0.78 16.33 -4.75
CA ILE A 164 0.24 17.65 -4.38
C ILE A 164 -1.19 17.58 -3.82
N PRO A 165 -2.13 16.82 -4.39
CA PRO A 165 -3.48 16.72 -3.85
C PRO A 165 -3.55 16.12 -2.44
N SER A 166 -2.51 15.44 -1.99
CA SER A 166 -2.42 14.81 -0.67
C SER A 166 -1.95 15.77 0.43
N PHE A 167 -1.51 16.98 0.05
CA PHE A 167 -1.03 18.01 0.98
C PHE A 167 -2.05 19.13 1.25
N SER A 168 -3.21 19.10 0.59
CA SER A 168 -4.25 20.16 0.66
C SER A 168 -5.45 19.81 1.51
#